data_722babe23a9099a3fda743a712d09848
#
_entry.id   722babe23a9099a3fda743a712d09848
#
_cell.length_a   1.000
_cell.length_b   1.000
_cell.length_c   1.000
_cell.angle_alpha   90.00
_cell.angle_beta   90.00
_cell.angle_gamma   90.00
#
_symmetry.space_group_name_H-M   'P 1'
#
loop_
_entity.id
_entity.type
_entity.pdbx_description
1 polymer ?
#
loop_
_entity_poly.entity_id
_entity_poly.type
_entity_poly.pdbx_seq_one_letter_code
_entity_poly.pdbx_strand_id
1 'polypeptide(L)'
;MSTEEFIQEEAPKDRWGRYLVQQPEGKPRGYTRVTTVAKTLDDTASLADWKVRMAITGLVQRPDLLAQASTAIDDRTRMNKIANDCVEAAGAYSRANLGTALHAITEQIDLGLKPAILPGLQADIDAYVAGIAAYGIKMHDEFIEVLLINDELEYAGTADRIVTLMDGRLVIFDLKTGTDLSYSFGNIAVQLAMYANADWMYNWKTGERSPMPAIDKTVGIICHLPAGDATVAFHEVNLVAGWEAAKQSFTTREWRKRKDLFKPYTFSDKPRTVTPPKAVPTKVVETTKSLTARAGWMKARIQALTVPAQKMLVLSWPSGVPHFDQCTNDHFDALIRVIELVEAEHSIPFFEVDPTKPKPKKRKIAGFDNPDDAYPG
;
A
#
# COMPACT_ATOMS: atom_id res chain seq x y z
N MET A 1 -32.83 22.28 24.25
CA MET A 1 -32.67 21.44 23.04
C MET A 1 -31.78 20.30 23.46
N SER A 2 -32.30 19.08 23.46
CA SER A 2 -31.53 17.88 23.81
C SER A 2 -30.41 17.71 22.78
N THR A 3 -29.16 17.66 23.22
CA THR A 3 -28.03 17.15 22.45
C THR A 3 -28.32 15.67 22.23
N GLU A 4 -28.97 15.34 21.12
CA GLU A 4 -28.95 13.97 20.63
C GLU A 4 -27.50 13.64 20.37
N GLU A 5 -26.97 12.65 21.07
CA GLU A 5 -25.64 12.11 20.80
C GLU A 5 -25.64 11.62 19.35
N PHE A 6 -24.77 12.17 18.50
CA PHE A 6 -24.56 11.70 17.14
C PHE A 6 -23.90 10.32 17.21
N ILE A 7 -24.72 9.28 17.24
CA ILE A 7 -24.26 7.89 17.19
C ILE A 7 -24.14 7.49 15.72
N GLN A 8 -22.93 7.45 15.21
CA GLN A 8 -22.66 6.89 13.89
C GLN A 8 -22.91 5.37 13.92
N GLU A 9 -23.98 4.93 13.26
CA GLU A 9 -24.25 3.51 13.12
C GLU A 9 -23.31 2.90 12.08
N GLU A 10 -22.60 1.85 12.46
CA GLU A 10 -21.72 1.13 11.52
C GLU A 10 -22.49 0.13 10.64
N ALA A 11 -22.08 0.06 9.37
CA ALA A 11 -22.58 -0.97 8.45
C ALA A 11 -22.23 -2.38 8.96
N PRO A 12 -23.16 -3.35 8.85
CA PRO A 12 -23.01 -4.69 9.41
C PRO A 12 -21.82 -5.42 8.76
N LYS A 13 -21.08 -6.14 9.58
CA LYS A 13 -19.91 -6.92 9.19
C LYS A 13 -20.08 -8.38 9.63
N ASP A 14 -19.50 -9.30 8.88
CA ASP A 14 -19.42 -10.69 9.30
C ASP A 14 -18.31 -10.94 10.34
N ARG A 15 -18.19 -12.18 10.85
CA ARG A 15 -17.16 -12.57 11.84
C ARG A 15 -15.70 -12.36 11.38
N TRP A 16 -15.49 -12.16 10.08
CA TRP A 16 -14.16 -11.86 9.50
C TRP A 16 -13.97 -10.36 9.22
N GLY A 17 -14.95 -9.53 9.62
CA GLY A 17 -14.93 -8.09 9.43
C GLY A 17 -15.23 -7.65 8.00
N ARG A 18 -15.81 -8.49 7.14
CA ARG A 18 -16.24 -8.12 5.78
C ARG A 18 -17.61 -7.46 5.85
N TYR A 19 -17.82 -6.42 5.04
CA TYR A 19 -19.12 -5.77 4.95
C TYR A 19 -20.18 -6.74 4.40
N LEU A 20 -21.35 -6.80 5.03
CA LEU A 20 -22.47 -7.58 4.57
C LEU A 20 -23.29 -6.75 3.58
N VAL A 21 -23.20 -7.10 2.30
CA VAL A 21 -23.92 -6.42 1.21
C VAL A 21 -25.10 -7.27 0.79
N GLN A 22 -26.32 -6.68 0.88
CA GLN A 22 -27.57 -7.33 0.46
C GLN A 22 -27.50 -7.62 -1.03
N GLN A 23 -27.83 -8.84 -1.41
CA GLN A 23 -27.89 -9.25 -2.80
C GLN A 23 -29.32 -9.03 -3.35
N PRO A 24 -29.48 -8.80 -4.67
CA PRO A 24 -30.80 -8.71 -5.29
C PRO A 24 -31.66 -9.95 -5.00
N GLU A 25 -31.03 -11.12 -4.94
CA GLU A 25 -31.65 -12.38 -4.58
C GLU A 25 -30.81 -13.10 -3.51
N GLY A 26 -31.44 -13.58 -2.45
CA GLY A 26 -30.81 -14.41 -1.44
C GLY A 26 -30.29 -13.70 -0.21
N LYS A 27 -29.24 -14.27 0.42
CA LYS A 27 -28.67 -13.78 1.68
C LYS A 27 -27.59 -12.73 1.42
N PRO A 28 -27.36 -11.82 2.39
CA PRO A 28 -26.24 -10.89 2.32
C PRO A 28 -24.91 -11.61 2.09
N ARG A 29 -24.06 -11.02 1.25
CA ARG A 29 -22.73 -11.54 0.90
C ARG A 29 -21.64 -10.71 1.55
N GLY A 30 -20.56 -11.36 2.01
CA GLY A 30 -19.44 -10.66 2.66
C GLY A 30 -18.46 -10.09 1.64
N TYR A 31 -18.40 -8.76 1.51
CA TYR A 31 -17.48 -8.05 0.64
C TYR A 31 -16.19 -7.72 1.39
N THR A 32 -15.04 -7.96 0.76
CA THR A 32 -13.74 -7.71 1.38
C THR A 32 -13.54 -6.21 1.61
N ARG A 33 -13.06 -5.82 2.79
CA ARG A 33 -12.79 -4.40 3.08
C ARG A 33 -11.69 -3.86 2.16
N VAL A 34 -11.90 -2.65 1.63
CA VAL A 34 -10.91 -1.88 0.87
C VAL A 34 -9.57 -1.82 1.61
N THR A 35 -9.57 -1.48 2.90
CA THR A 35 -8.35 -1.43 3.72
C THR A 35 -7.63 -2.77 3.86
N THR A 36 -8.35 -3.89 3.77
CA THR A 36 -7.73 -5.24 3.78
C THR A 36 -7.04 -5.54 2.46
N VAL A 37 -7.60 -5.11 1.33
CA VAL A 37 -6.97 -5.23 0.01
C VAL A 37 -5.77 -4.29 -0.09
N ALA A 38 -5.91 -3.05 0.33
CA ALA A 38 -4.86 -2.03 0.31
C ALA A 38 -3.58 -2.50 1.03
N LYS A 39 -3.72 -3.16 2.18
CA LYS A 39 -2.60 -3.70 2.96
C LYS A 39 -1.99 -4.99 2.43
N THR A 40 -2.43 -5.51 1.29
CA THR A 40 -1.94 -6.80 0.76
C THR A 40 -0.48 -6.75 0.33
N LEU A 41 -0.01 -5.61 -0.17
CA LEU A 41 1.35 -5.39 -0.66
C LEU A 41 2.23 -4.61 0.34
N ASP A 42 1.72 -4.31 1.54
CA ASP A 42 2.50 -3.60 2.55
C ASP A 42 3.67 -4.44 3.05
N ASP A 43 4.82 -3.78 3.22
CA ASP A 43 5.89 -4.30 4.06
C ASP A 43 5.58 -3.94 5.52
N THR A 44 5.35 -4.95 6.32
CA THR A 44 4.99 -4.80 7.74
C THR A 44 6.11 -5.11 8.72
N ALA A 45 7.34 -5.35 8.24
CA ALA A 45 8.47 -5.74 9.08
C ALA A 45 8.76 -4.67 10.14
N SER A 46 8.94 -3.42 9.74
CA SER A 46 9.19 -2.30 10.67
C SER A 46 8.06 -2.09 11.67
N LEU A 47 6.80 -2.27 11.26
CA LEU A 47 5.64 -2.21 12.16
C LEU A 47 5.63 -3.35 13.17
N ALA A 48 6.03 -4.56 12.76
CA ALA A 48 6.15 -5.70 13.67
C ALA A 48 7.23 -5.45 14.72
N ASP A 49 8.40 -4.98 14.33
CA ASP A 49 9.50 -4.62 15.23
C ASP A 49 9.10 -3.50 16.19
N TRP A 50 8.40 -2.48 15.70
CA TRP A 50 7.87 -1.41 16.54
C TRP A 50 6.88 -1.95 17.59
N LYS A 51 5.94 -2.82 17.21
CA LYS A 51 5.00 -3.44 18.15
C LYS A 51 5.71 -4.26 19.23
N VAL A 52 6.76 -5.00 18.87
CA VAL A 52 7.57 -5.75 19.84
C VAL A 52 8.22 -4.79 20.85
N ARG A 53 8.83 -3.69 20.37
CA ARG A 53 9.41 -2.67 21.27
C ARG A 53 8.35 -2.07 22.21
N MET A 54 7.18 -1.73 21.70
CA MET A 54 6.09 -1.17 22.51
C MET A 54 5.59 -2.19 23.54
N ALA A 55 5.46 -3.46 23.17
CA ALA A 55 5.05 -4.50 24.11
C ALA A 55 6.08 -4.66 25.26
N ILE A 56 7.39 -4.64 24.96
CA ILE A 56 8.43 -4.67 25.98
C ILE A 56 8.39 -3.43 26.86
N THR A 57 8.23 -2.25 26.28
CA THR A 57 8.11 -0.98 27.02
C THR A 57 6.94 -1.02 28.00
N GLY A 58 5.77 -1.45 27.54
CA GLY A 58 4.59 -1.55 28.39
C GLY A 58 4.74 -2.62 29.48
N LEU A 59 5.43 -3.74 29.19
CA LEU A 59 5.70 -4.76 30.20
C LEU A 59 6.61 -4.23 31.33
N VAL A 60 7.58 -3.38 31.01
CA VAL A 60 8.44 -2.69 31.98
C VAL A 60 7.64 -1.68 32.82
N GLN A 61 6.71 -0.97 32.21
CA GLN A 61 5.87 0.01 32.88
C GLN A 61 4.76 -0.60 33.76
N ARG A 62 4.39 -1.87 33.47
CA ARG A 62 3.27 -2.59 34.09
C ARG A 62 3.71 -3.96 34.64
N PRO A 63 4.34 -3.99 35.86
CA PRO A 63 4.79 -5.26 36.46
C PRO A 63 3.66 -6.27 36.71
N ASP A 64 2.42 -5.80 36.87
CA ASP A 64 1.25 -6.64 36.98
C ASP A 64 0.96 -7.44 35.71
N LEU A 65 1.21 -6.88 34.51
CA LEU A 65 1.09 -7.59 33.24
C LEU A 65 2.20 -8.65 33.09
N LEU A 66 3.40 -8.39 33.62
CA LEU A 66 4.47 -9.40 33.66
C LEU A 66 4.08 -10.60 34.54
N ALA A 67 3.50 -10.34 35.71
CA ALA A 67 2.99 -11.38 36.60
C ALA A 67 1.88 -12.22 35.94
N GLN A 68 0.96 -11.54 35.22
CA GLN A 68 -0.09 -12.23 34.45
C GLN A 68 0.49 -13.08 33.32
N ALA A 69 1.47 -12.56 32.57
CA ALA A 69 2.13 -13.27 31.48
C ALA A 69 2.82 -14.55 31.96
N SER A 70 3.49 -14.50 33.11
CA SER A 70 4.18 -15.67 33.70
C SER A 70 3.23 -16.85 33.98
N THR A 71 1.94 -16.58 34.20
CA THR A 71 0.91 -17.60 34.47
C THR A 71 0.10 -17.99 33.23
N ALA A 72 0.35 -17.36 32.09
CA ALA A 72 -0.44 -17.53 30.88
C ALA A 72 0.39 -18.05 29.67
N ILE A 73 1.61 -18.56 29.89
CA ILE A 73 2.57 -18.94 28.84
C ILE A 73 1.94 -19.89 27.81
N ASP A 74 1.15 -20.86 28.26
CA ASP A 74 0.52 -21.86 27.39
C ASP A 74 -0.87 -21.44 26.88
N ASP A 75 -1.41 -20.29 27.33
CA ASP A 75 -2.68 -19.74 26.87
C ASP A 75 -2.45 -18.65 25.83
N ARG A 76 -2.48 -19.04 24.55
CA ARG A 76 -2.29 -18.13 23.43
C ARG A 76 -3.26 -16.94 23.44
N THR A 77 -4.51 -17.15 23.79
CA THR A 77 -5.54 -16.10 23.76
C THR A 77 -5.27 -15.07 24.85
N ARG A 78 -4.96 -15.54 26.05
CA ARG A 78 -4.62 -14.68 27.18
C ARG A 78 -3.29 -13.96 26.95
N MET A 79 -2.27 -14.63 26.40
CA MET A 79 -1.00 -13.99 26.04
C MET A 79 -1.17 -12.90 25.01
N ASN A 80 -1.97 -13.11 23.97
CA ASN A 80 -2.28 -12.07 22.98
C ASN A 80 -2.95 -10.86 23.60
N LYS A 81 -3.88 -11.08 24.55
CA LYS A 81 -4.52 -9.97 25.27
C LYS A 81 -3.50 -9.19 26.09
N ILE A 82 -2.68 -9.86 26.88
CA ILE A 82 -1.63 -9.24 27.71
C ILE A 82 -0.65 -8.45 26.82
N ALA A 83 -0.22 -9.00 25.68
CA ALA A 83 0.64 -8.30 24.73
C ALA A 83 0.00 -7.01 24.21
N ASN A 84 -1.29 -7.02 23.88
CA ASN A 84 -2.02 -5.81 23.48
C ASN A 84 -2.15 -4.80 24.63
N ASP A 85 -2.45 -5.27 25.85
CA ASP A 85 -2.53 -4.42 27.05
C ASP A 85 -1.15 -3.75 27.34
N CYS A 86 -0.04 -4.44 27.08
CA CYS A 86 1.31 -3.85 27.16
C CYS A 86 1.53 -2.77 26.11
N VAL A 87 1.16 -3.04 24.85
CA VAL A 87 1.28 -2.06 23.75
C VAL A 87 0.45 -0.81 24.05
N GLU A 88 -0.75 -0.97 24.60
CA GLU A 88 -1.60 0.12 25.03
C GLU A 88 -0.98 0.91 26.19
N ALA A 89 -0.48 0.23 27.23
CA ALA A 89 0.18 0.85 28.37
C ALA A 89 1.41 1.67 27.96
N ALA A 90 2.12 1.26 26.92
CA ALA A 90 3.21 2.03 26.33
C ALA A 90 2.74 3.28 25.54
N GLY A 91 1.44 3.56 25.49
CA GLY A 91 0.88 4.74 24.82
C GLY A 91 0.81 4.62 23.28
N ALA A 92 0.97 3.40 22.73
CA ALA A 92 1.00 3.18 21.27
C ALA A 92 -0.28 3.64 20.55
N TYR A 93 -1.42 3.63 21.25
CA TYR A 93 -2.72 3.98 20.65
C TYR A 93 -3.19 5.41 20.98
N SER A 94 -2.46 6.17 21.80
CA SER A 94 -2.88 7.52 22.22
C SER A 94 -3.10 8.45 21.01
N ARG A 95 -2.19 8.46 20.06
CA ARG A 95 -2.32 9.26 18.83
C ARG A 95 -3.41 8.73 17.89
N ALA A 96 -3.61 7.42 17.84
CA ALA A 96 -4.68 6.82 17.03
C ALA A 96 -6.06 7.22 17.58
N ASN A 97 -6.21 7.29 18.91
CA ASN A 97 -7.44 7.74 19.57
C ASN A 97 -7.73 9.22 19.27
N LEU A 98 -6.68 10.08 19.29
CA LEU A 98 -6.83 11.49 18.87
C LEU A 98 -7.23 11.57 17.40
N GLY A 99 -6.63 10.76 16.54
CA GLY A 99 -6.98 10.68 15.12
C GLY A 99 -8.44 10.30 14.90
N THR A 100 -8.95 9.32 15.62
CA THR A 100 -10.36 8.91 15.55
C THR A 100 -11.29 10.06 16.01
N ALA A 101 -10.92 10.79 17.04
CA ALA A 101 -11.69 11.96 17.49
C ALA A 101 -11.69 13.08 16.44
N LEU A 102 -10.54 13.35 15.80
CA LEU A 102 -10.46 14.34 14.71
C LEU A 102 -11.35 13.95 13.52
N HIS A 103 -11.35 12.68 13.09
CA HIS A 103 -12.26 12.21 12.05
C HIS A 103 -13.73 12.47 12.42
N ALA A 104 -14.15 12.07 13.60
CA ALA A 104 -15.54 12.26 14.05
C ALA A 104 -15.94 13.74 14.19
N ILE A 105 -15.02 14.62 14.61
CA ILE A 105 -15.29 16.05 14.74
C ILE A 105 -15.36 16.70 13.36
N THR A 106 -14.40 16.42 12.47
CA THR A 106 -14.40 17.00 11.12
C THR A 106 -15.60 16.53 10.30
N GLU A 107 -16.03 15.28 10.43
CA GLU A 107 -17.26 14.76 9.84
C GLU A 107 -18.49 15.59 10.23
N GLN A 108 -18.67 15.84 11.52
CA GLN A 108 -19.79 16.64 12.00
C GLN A 108 -19.74 18.08 11.51
N ILE A 109 -18.54 18.69 11.44
CA ILE A 109 -18.35 20.04 10.89
C ILE A 109 -18.73 20.08 9.42
N ASP A 110 -18.29 19.08 8.64
CA ASP A 110 -18.56 18.99 7.21
C ASP A 110 -20.07 18.80 6.91
N LEU A 111 -20.79 18.13 7.83
CA LEU A 111 -22.25 18.03 7.84
C LEU A 111 -22.96 19.32 8.35
N GLY A 112 -22.23 20.41 8.57
CA GLY A 112 -22.76 21.68 9.06
C GLY A 112 -23.18 21.67 10.55
N LEU A 113 -22.82 20.62 11.29
CA LEU A 113 -23.10 20.51 12.73
C LEU A 113 -22.08 21.31 13.54
N LYS A 114 -22.36 21.48 14.83
CA LYS A 114 -21.48 22.19 15.78
C LYS A 114 -21.10 21.24 16.92
N PRO A 115 -20.14 20.33 16.68
CA PRO A 115 -19.71 19.41 17.71
C PRO A 115 -19.02 20.12 18.88
N ALA A 116 -19.06 19.51 20.06
CA ALA A 116 -18.22 19.93 21.18
C ALA A 116 -16.76 19.53 20.87
N ILE A 117 -15.86 20.52 20.83
CA ILE A 117 -14.45 20.29 20.55
C ILE A 117 -13.67 20.29 21.87
N LEU A 118 -12.90 19.26 22.12
CA LEU A 118 -11.98 19.24 23.26
C LEU A 118 -10.92 20.32 23.09
N PRO A 119 -10.55 21.07 24.14
CA PRO A 119 -9.60 22.18 24.05
C PRO A 119 -8.27 21.80 23.39
N GLY A 120 -7.79 20.57 23.61
CA GLY A 120 -6.55 20.07 23.01
C GLY A 120 -6.62 19.78 21.50
N LEU A 121 -7.82 19.79 20.89
CA LEU A 121 -8.02 19.55 19.45
C LEU A 121 -8.49 20.82 18.71
N GLN A 122 -8.75 21.92 19.43
CA GLN A 122 -9.28 23.13 18.81
C GLN A 122 -8.38 23.68 17.70
N ALA A 123 -7.05 23.72 17.95
CA ALA A 123 -6.09 24.24 16.98
C ALA A 123 -5.98 23.37 15.71
N ASP A 124 -6.11 22.04 15.84
CA ASP A 124 -6.15 21.12 14.70
C ASP A 124 -7.43 21.37 13.87
N ILE A 125 -8.56 21.54 14.52
CA ILE A 125 -9.84 21.82 13.87
C ILE A 125 -9.83 23.18 13.17
N ASP A 126 -9.27 24.21 13.81
CA ASP A 126 -9.12 25.53 13.21
C ASP A 126 -8.23 25.45 11.94
N ALA A 127 -7.12 24.69 11.99
CA ALA A 127 -6.27 24.45 10.83
C ALA A 127 -7.00 23.71 9.70
N TYR A 128 -7.80 22.69 10.05
CA TYR A 128 -8.63 21.96 9.08
C TYR A 128 -9.60 22.89 8.36
N VAL A 129 -10.43 23.64 9.11
CA VAL A 129 -11.44 24.55 8.56
C VAL A 129 -10.79 25.63 7.68
N ALA A 130 -9.71 26.24 8.17
CA ALA A 130 -8.96 27.22 7.41
C ALA A 130 -8.38 26.65 6.10
N GLY A 131 -7.86 25.43 6.14
CA GLY A 131 -7.33 24.74 4.97
C GLY A 131 -8.39 24.43 3.93
N ILE A 132 -9.53 23.85 4.33
CA ILE A 132 -10.67 23.58 3.44
C ILE A 132 -11.14 24.88 2.75
N ALA A 133 -11.26 25.97 3.50
CA ALA A 133 -11.65 27.27 2.95
C ALA A 133 -10.60 27.86 1.99
N ALA A 134 -9.30 27.79 2.36
CA ALA A 134 -8.21 28.34 1.55
C ALA A 134 -8.06 27.65 0.18
N TYR A 135 -8.31 26.33 0.13
CA TYR A 135 -8.26 25.55 -1.10
C TYR A 135 -9.61 25.48 -1.83
N GLY A 136 -10.65 26.17 -1.31
CA GLY A 136 -11.98 26.22 -1.92
C GLY A 136 -12.61 24.84 -2.13
N ILE A 137 -12.31 23.90 -1.24
CA ILE A 137 -12.84 22.53 -1.28
C ILE A 137 -14.31 22.58 -0.85
N LYS A 138 -15.20 22.05 -1.69
CA LYS A 138 -16.64 22.02 -1.41
C LYS A 138 -17.05 20.62 -0.94
N MET A 139 -17.57 20.54 0.28
CA MET A 139 -18.19 19.35 0.86
C MET A 139 -19.63 19.17 0.36
N HIS A 140 -20.11 17.93 0.38
CA HIS A 140 -21.47 17.56 0.02
C HIS A 140 -21.98 16.56 1.05
N ASP A 141 -23.07 16.87 1.73
CA ASP A 141 -23.60 16.06 2.83
C ASP A 141 -23.87 14.62 2.42
N GLU A 142 -24.35 14.41 1.18
CA GLU A 142 -24.64 13.09 0.63
C GLU A 142 -23.40 12.25 0.33
N PHE A 143 -22.20 12.85 0.39
CA PHE A 143 -20.92 12.22 0.06
C PHE A 143 -19.95 12.13 1.24
N ILE A 144 -20.47 12.27 2.47
CA ILE A 144 -19.68 12.12 3.70
C ILE A 144 -19.91 10.71 4.24
N GLU A 145 -18.84 9.99 4.60
CA GLU A 145 -18.85 8.63 5.14
C GLU A 145 -19.68 7.64 4.30
N VAL A 146 -19.48 7.71 2.97
CA VAL A 146 -20.25 6.90 2.02
C VAL A 146 -19.68 5.50 1.90
N LEU A 147 -20.52 4.49 2.11
CA LEU A 147 -20.15 3.11 1.85
C LEU A 147 -20.19 2.83 0.34
N LEU A 148 -19.02 2.55 -0.22
CA LEU A 148 -18.79 2.26 -1.62
C LEU A 148 -18.57 0.78 -1.82
N ILE A 149 -19.18 0.20 -2.88
CA ILE A 149 -19.04 -1.21 -3.21
C ILE A 149 -18.67 -1.43 -4.68
N ASN A 150 -17.99 -2.54 -4.93
CA ASN A 150 -17.77 -3.07 -6.28
C ASN A 150 -18.25 -4.53 -6.31
N ASP A 151 -19.23 -4.80 -7.17
CA ASP A 151 -19.90 -6.11 -7.24
C ASP A 151 -19.04 -7.15 -7.97
N GLU A 152 -18.21 -6.73 -8.94
CA GLU A 152 -17.34 -7.65 -9.70
C GLU A 152 -16.20 -8.20 -8.84
N LEU A 153 -15.50 -7.32 -8.11
CA LEU A 153 -14.34 -7.68 -7.28
C LEU A 153 -14.72 -7.97 -5.82
N GLU A 154 -15.99 -7.84 -5.46
CA GLU A 154 -16.55 -8.09 -4.11
C GLU A 154 -15.80 -7.38 -3.00
N TYR A 155 -15.56 -6.09 -3.18
CA TYR A 155 -15.02 -5.25 -2.12
C TYR A 155 -16.00 -4.14 -1.70
N ALA A 156 -15.84 -3.70 -0.47
CA ALA A 156 -16.59 -2.58 0.10
C ALA A 156 -15.70 -1.77 1.05
N GLY A 157 -16.00 -0.49 1.18
CA GLY A 157 -15.32 0.39 2.12
C GLY A 157 -15.98 1.74 2.19
N THR A 158 -15.93 2.36 3.37
CA THR A 158 -16.43 3.71 3.60
C THR A 158 -15.37 4.71 3.18
N ALA A 159 -15.71 5.59 2.25
CA ALA A 159 -14.88 6.73 1.88
C ALA A 159 -15.21 7.89 2.80
N ASP A 160 -14.20 8.56 3.35
CA ASP A 160 -14.43 9.68 4.26
C ASP A 160 -15.26 10.76 3.55
N ARG A 161 -14.86 11.16 2.35
CA ARG A 161 -15.58 12.20 1.58
C ARG A 161 -15.39 12.04 0.07
N ILE A 162 -16.36 12.55 -0.69
CA ILE A 162 -16.22 12.87 -2.10
C ILE A 162 -16.47 14.38 -2.22
N VAL A 163 -15.50 15.13 -2.74
CA VAL A 163 -15.52 16.59 -2.71
C VAL A 163 -15.37 17.19 -4.08
N THR A 164 -15.87 18.43 -4.28
CA THR A 164 -15.59 19.21 -5.47
C THR A 164 -14.42 20.16 -5.23
N LEU A 165 -13.40 20.09 -6.08
CA LEU A 165 -12.27 21.02 -6.09
C LEU A 165 -12.61 22.34 -6.77
N MET A 166 -11.76 23.37 -6.62
CA MET A 166 -11.96 24.69 -7.27
C MET A 166 -12.08 24.63 -8.80
N ASP A 167 -11.45 23.66 -9.44
CA ASP A 167 -11.52 23.44 -10.88
C ASP A 167 -12.78 22.68 -11.34
N GLY A 168 -13.66 22.34 -10.40
CA GLY A 168 -14.93 21.66 -10.65
C GLY A 168 -14.85 20.14 -10.69
N ARG A 169 -13.65 19.53 -10.57
CA ARG A 169 -13.53 18.07 -10.51
C ARG A 169 -14.07 17.53 -9.19
N LEU A 170 -14.77 16.39 -9.30
CA LEU A 170 -15.21 15.61 -8.16
C LEU A 170 -14.16 14.52 -7.88
N VAL A 171 -13.64 14.47 -6.66
CA VAL A 171 -12.53 13.58 -6.28
C VAL A 171 -12.79 12.86 -4.97
N ILE A 172 -12.18 11.70 -4.78
CA ILE A 172 -12.09 11.05 -3.46
C ILE A 172 -11.16 11.87 -2.58
N PHE A 173 -11.63 12.15 -1.37
CA PHE A 173 -10.91 12.91 -0.36
C PHE A 173 -10.90 12.10 0.95
N ASP A 174 -9.74 11.99 1.59
CA ASP A 174 -9.56 11.16 2.77
C ASP A 174 -8.67 11.91 3.78
N LEU A 175 -9.08 11.91 5.03
CA LEU A 175 -8.36 12.54 6.14
C LEU A 175 -7.33 11.56 6.72
N LYS A 176 -6.11 12.02 6.92
CA LYS A 176 -5.06 11.27 7.59
C LYS A 176 -4.46 12.08 8.75
N THR A 177 -4.48 11.50 9.93
CA THR A 177 -4.07 12.16 11.18
C THR A 177 -2.77 11.63 11.78
N GLY A 178 -2.13 10.68 11.09
CA GLY A 178 -0.82 10.16 11.46
C GLY A 178 0.27 11.22 11.31
N THR A 179 1.32 11.17 12.15
CA THR A 179 2.43 12.13 12.10
C THR A 179 3.23 12.00 10.79
N ASP A 180 3.45 10.78 10.33
CA ASP A 180 4.18 10.47 9.09
C ASP A 180 3.36 9.50 8.24
N LEU A 181 3.19 9.87 6.97
CA LEU A 181 2.46 9.06 5.98
C LEU A 181 3.39 8.26 5.05
N SER A 182 4.70 8.45 5.12
CA SER A 182 5.67 7.86 4.17
C SER A 182 5.58 6.33 4.09
N TYR A 183 5.33 5.67 5.22
CA TYR A 183 5.15 4.22 5.29
C TYR A 183 3.79 3.73 4.75
N SER A 184 2.89 4.66 4.42
CA SER A 184 1.51 4.35 4.03
C SER A 184 1.15 4.77 2.62
N PHE A 185 2.04 5.42 1.88
CA PHE A 185 1.73 5.96 0.55
C PHE A 185 1.15 4.91 -0.41
N GLY A 186 1.72 3.71 -0.42
CA GLY A 186 1.25 2.62 -1.26
C GLY A 186 -0.17 2.17 -0.92
N ASN A 187 -0.45 1.91 0.36
CA ASN A 187 -1.78 1.46 0.77
C ASN A 187 -2.83 2.57 0.66
N ILE A 188 -2.47 3.82 0.90
CA ILE A 188 -3.34 4.99 0.68
C ILE A 188 -3.72 5.09 -0.81
N ALA A 189 -2.75 4.99 -1.71
CA ALA A 189 -3.02 5.04 -3.15
C ALA A 189 -3.97 3.92 -3.60
N VAL A 190 -3.77 2.70 -3.11
CA VAL A 190 -4.67 1.57 -3.36
C VAL A 190 -6.05 1.82 -2.78
N GLN A 191 -6.13 2.31 -1.54
CA GLN A 191 -7.40 2.59 -0.85
C GLN A 191 -8.24 3.59 -1.64
N LEU A 192 -7.69 4.75 -1.97
CA LEU A 192 -8.41 5.81 -2.68
C LEU A 192 -8.77 5.38 -4.11
N ALA A 193 -7.86 4.67 -4.79
CA ALA A 193 -8.12 4.15 -6.14
C ALA A 193 -9.28 3.14 -6.14
N MET A 194 -9.38 2.29 -5.13
CA MET A 194 -10.52 1.38 -4.98
C MET A 194 -11.82 2.15 -4.75
N TYR A 195 -11.81 3.20 -3.95
CA TYR A 195 -12.99 4.05 -3.77
C TYR A 195 -13.41 4.71 -5.09
N ALA A 196 -12.48 5.29 -5.84
CA ALA A 196 -12.78 5.92 -7.12
C ALA A 196 -13.27 4.93 -8.21
N ASN A 197 -12.93 3.65 -8.10
CA ASN A 197 -13.33 2.59 -9.01
C ASN A 197 -14.45 1.68 -8.45
N ALA A 198 -15.15 2.12 -7.41
CA ALA A 198 -16.37 1.46 -6.97
C ALA A 198 -17.49 1.61 -8.01
N ASP A 199 -18.43 0.65 -8.03
CA ASP A 199 -19.57 0.69 -8.94
C ASP A 199 -20.72 1.51 -8.36
N TRP A 200 -20.92 1.40 -7.03
CA TRP A 200 -22.09 1.92 -6.35
C TRP A 200 -21.76 2.58 -5.03
N MET A 201 -22.52 3.63 -4.73
CA MET A 201 -22.78 4.07 -3.37
C MET A 201 -23.86 3.18 -2.79
N TYR A 202 -23.62 2.58 -1.62
CA TYR A 202 -24.49 1.56 -1.05
C TYR A 202 -25.07 1.99 0.28
N ASN A 203 -26.39 2.06 0.34
CA ASN A 203 -27.12 2.27 1.59
C ASN A 203 -27.35 0.92 2.27
N TRP A 204 -26.59 0.62 3.29
CA TRP A 204 -26.65 -0.67 3.98
C TRP A 204 -27.94 -0.86 4.81
N LYS A 205 -28.69 0.21 5.14
CA LYS A 205 -29.98 0.14 5.85
C LYS A 205 -31.11 -0.30 4.91
N THR A 206 -31.13 0.22 3.70
CA THR A 206 -32.18 -0.05 2.71
C THR A 206 -31.78 -1.13 1.71
N GLY A 207 -30.48 -1.41 1.54
CA GLY A 207 -29.95 -2.26 0.49
C GLY A 207 -29.87 -1.59 -0.88
N GLU A 208 -30.15 -0.29 -0.96
CA GLU A 208 -30.17 0.48 -2.19
C GLU A 208 -28.76 0.71 -2.74
N ARG A 209 -28.63 0.65 -4.07
CA ARG A 209 -27.41 0.95 -4.82
C ARG A 209 -27.66 2.17 -5.69
N SER A 210 -26.98 3.27 -5.41
CA SER A 210 -26.97 4.47 -6.26
C SER A 210 -25.69 4.49 -7.09
N PRO A 211 -25.75 4.86 -8.37
CA PRO A 211 -24.57 4.89 -9.22
C PRO A 211 -23.54 5.91 -8.67
N MET A 212 -22.26 5.59 -8.83
CA MET A 212 -21.19 6.53 -8.52
C MET A 212 -21.32 7.79 -9.35
N PRO A 213 -21.10 8.98 -8.77
CA PRO A 213 -20.98 10.21 -9.55
C PRO A 213 -19.76 10.18 -10.48
N ALA A 214 -19.67 11.13 -11.42
CA ALA A 214 -18.53 11.22 -12.33
C ALA A 214 -17.28 11.73 -11.60
N ILE A 215 -16.58 10.83 -10.94
CA ILE A 215 -15.35 11.08 -10.16
C ILE A 215 -14.13 11.06 -11.08
N ASP A 216 -13.16 11.95 -10.81
CA ASP A 216 -11.82 11.85 -11.40
C ASP A 216 -11.11 10.59 -10.86
N LYS A 217 -10.85 9.62 -11.76
CA LYS A 217 -10.18 8.35 -11.41
C LYS A 217 -8.66 8.43 -11.52
N THR A 218 -8.11 9.61 -11.76
CA THR A 218 -6.66 9.80 -11.91
C THR A 218 -6.02 10.40 -10.66
N VAL A 219 -6.78 11.21 -9.92
CA VAL A 219 -6.31 11.94 -8.74
C VAL A 219 -7.29 11.78 -7.58
N GLY A 220 -6.75 11.51 -6.39
CA GLY A 220 -7.44 11.65 -5.11
C GLY A 220 -6.71 12.65 -4.23
N ILE A 221 -7.35 13.14 -3.19
CA ILE A 221 -6.75 14.11 -2.25
C ILE A 221 -6.67 13.50 -0.86
N ILE A 222 -5.50 13.62 -0.24
CA ILE A 222 -5.30 13.42 1.19
C ILE A 222 -5.25 14.77 1.88
N CYS A 223 -6.10 14.94 2.90
CA CYS A 223 -5.96 15.97 3.90
C CYS A 223 -5.10 15.41 5.04
N HIS A 224 -3.85 15.81 5.11
CA HIS A 224 -2.95 15.43 6.19
C HIS A 224 -3.05 16.45 7.32
N LEU A 225 -3.64 16.02 8.42
CA LEU A 225 -3.87 16.78 9.67
C LEU A 225 -3.20 16.02 10.82
N PRO A 226 -1.88 16.12 11.01
CA PRO A 226 -1.19 15.42 12.09
C PRO A 226 -1.75 15.79 13.45
N ALA A 227 -2.26 14.81 14.19
CA ALA A 227 -2.95 15.04 15.45
C ALA A 227 -2.06 15.74 16.50
N GLY A 228 -2.46 16.92 16.94
CA GLY A 228 -1.77 17.76 17.92
C GLY A 228 -0.76 18.75 17.35
N ASP A 229 -0.56 18.79 16.02
CA ASP A 229 0.44 19.67 15.39
C ASP A 229 -0.17 21.00 14.89
N ALA A 230 -1.50 21.14 14.91
CA ALA A 230 -2.24 22.32 14.44
C ALA A 230 -1.85 22.77 13.01
N THR A 231 -1.53 21.82 12.14
CA THR A 231 -1.14 22.07 10.76
C THR A 231 -1.97 21.19 9.82
N VAL A 232 -2.19 21.67 8.60
CA VAL A 232 -2.85 20.90 7.55
C VAL A 232 -2.08 21.00 6.25
N ALA A 233 -1.96 19.89 5.54
CA ALA A 233 -1.40 19.84 4.19
C ALA A 233 -2.28 18.99 3.29
N PHE A 234 -2.36 19.35 2.00
CA PHE A 234 -3.11 18.58 1.01
C PHE A 234 -2.14 17.93 0.03
N HIS A 235 -2.34 16.64 -0.24
CA HIS A 235 -1.50 15.86 -1.13
C HIS A 235 -2.32 15.23 -2.24
N GLU A 236 -1.85 15.31 -3.46
CA GLU A 236 -2.40 14.56 -4.58
C GLU A 236 -1.92 13.12 -4.56
N VAL A 237 -2.85 12.19 -4.76
CA VAL A 237 -2.60 10.75 -4.82
C VAL A 237 -2.82 10.25 -6.24
N ASN A 238 -1.85 9.55 -6.81
CA ASN A 238 -1.95 8.94 -8.14
C ASN A 238 -2.84 7.69 -8.09
N LEU A 239 -4.12 7.85 -8.44
CA LEU A 239 -5.09 6.75 -8.42
C LEU A 239 -4.88 5.75 -9.55
N VAL A 240 -4.25 6.13 -10.66
CA VAL A 240 -3.94 5.19 -11.76
C VAL A 240 -2.94 4.13 -11.27
N ALA A 241 -1.84 4.57 -10.65
CA ALA A 241 -0.87 3.67 -10.05
C ALA A 241 -1.48 2.86 -8.88
N GLY A 242 -2.34 3.51 -8.07
CA GLY A 242 -3.07 2.85 -6.99
C GLY A 242 -3.98 1.74 -7.48
N TRP A 243 -4.68 1.94 -8.61
CA TRP A 243 -5.54 0.92 -9.20
C TRP A 243 -4.77 -0.26 -9.80
N GLU A 244 -3.61 -0.01 -10.41
CA GLU A 244 -2.72 -1.08 -10.86
C GLU A 244 -2.25 -1.95 -9.67
N ALA A 245 -1.86 -1.33 -8.58
CA ALA A 245 -1.49 -2.04 -7.35
C ALA A 245 -2.69 -2.76 -6.71
N ALA A 246 -3.90 -2.20 -6.77
CA ALA A 246 -5.13 -2.88 -6.33
C ALA A 246 -5.35 -4.20 -7.10
N LYS A 247 -5.22 -4.19 -8.41
CA LYS A 247 -5.33 -5.40 -9.25
C LYS A 247 -4.28 -6.46 -8.88
N GLN A 248 -3.04 -6.04 -8.61
CA GLN A 248 -2.00 -6.94 -8.12
C GLN A 248 -2.35 -7.51 -6.74
N SER A 249 -2.91 -6.68 -5.85
CA SER A 249 -3.38 -7.11 -4.54
C SER A 249 -4.45 -8.20 -4.65
N PHE A 250 -5.44 -8.07 -5.53
CA PHE A 250 -6.45 -9.11 -5.78
C PHE A 250 -5.79 -10.39 -6.28
N THR A 251 -4.93 -10.31 -7.30
CA THR A 251 -4.19 -11.45 -7.83
C THR A 251 -3.38 -12.16 -6.76
N THR A 252 -2.66 -11.41 -5.93
CA THR A 252 -1.87 -11.94 -4.81
C THR A 252 -2.76 -12.63 -3.77
N ARG A 253 -3.91 -12.06 -3.46
CA ARG A 253 -4.87 -12.66 -2.52
C ARG A 253 -5.44 -13.97 -3.04
N GLU A 254 -5.79 -14.07 -4.31
CA GLU A 254 -6.24 -15.32 -4.93
C GLU A 254 -5.12 -16.37 -4.96
N TRP A 255 -3.90 -15.96 -5.30
CA TRP A 255 -2.73 -16.84 -5.26
C TRP A 255 -2.51 -17.42 -3.85
N ARG A 256 -2.65 -16.61 -2.80
CA ARG A 256 -2.51 -17.07 -1.39
C ARG A 256 -3.57 -18.11 -0.98
N LYS A 257 -4.70 -18.20 -1.65
CA LYS A 257 -5.76 -19.21 -1.39
C LYS A 257 -5.45 -20.58 -2.01
N ARG A 258 -4.47 -20.66 -2.92
CA ARG A 258 -4.12 -21.90 -3.61
C ARG A 258 -3.63 -22.96 -2.63
N LYS A 259 -4.14 -24.18 -2.78
CA LYS A 259 -3.76 -25.35 -1.98
C LYS A 259 -2.98 -26.39 -2.79
N ASP A 260 -2.87 -26.17 -4.10
CA ASP A 260 -2.22 -27.09 -5.06
C ASP A 260 -0.70 -26.86 -5.16
N LEU A 261 -0.17 -25.82 -4.48
CA LEU A 261 1.24 -25.46 -4.49
C LEU A 261 2.12 -26.44 -3.73
N PHE A 262 1.54 -27.20 -2.83
CA PHE A 262 2.25 -28.14 -1.99
C PHE A 262 1.44 -29.42 -1.82
N LYS A 263 2.09 -30.56 -2.06
CA LYS A 263 1.51 -31.90 -1.86
C LYS A 263 2.58 -32.87 -1.36
N PRO A 264 2.20 -33.90 -0.61
CA PRO A 264 3.13 -34.94 -0.19
C PRO A 264 3.86 -35.55 -1.39
N TYR A 265 5.15 -35.73 -1.26
CA TYR A 265 5.93 -36.45 -2.26
C TYR A 265 5.64 -37.95 -2.11
N THR A 266 5.26 -38.61 -3.20
CA THR A 266 5.07 -40.05 -3.25
C THR A 266 6.27 -40.65 -3.97
N PHE A 267 7.02 -41.50 -3.27
CA PHE A 267 8.10 -42.29 -3.89
C PHE A 267 7.49 -43.26 -4.91
N SER A 268 8.10 -43.35 -6.07
CA SER A 268 7.77 -44.31 -7.10
C SER A 268 9.01 -45.11 -7.45
N ASP A 269 8.90 -46.41 -7.41
CA ASP A 269 9.98 -47.31 -7.82
C ASP A 269 10.24 -47.31 -9.33
N LYS A 270 9.39 -46.62 -10.09
CA LYS A 270 9.57 -46.48 -11.54
C LYS A 270 10.17 -45.12 -11.87
N PRO A 271 11.26 -45.08 -12.64
CA PRO A 271 11.80 -43.81 -13.14
C PRO A 271 10.73 -43.06 -13.93
N ARG A 272 10.41 -41.83 -13.50
CA ARG A 272 9.55 -40.97 -14.28
C ARG A 272 10.32 -40.43 -15.49
N THR A 273 9.85 -40.75 -16.68
CA THR A 273 10.29 -40.03 -17.89
C THR A 273 9.81 -38.59 -17.75
N VAL A 274 10.74 -37.69 -17.46
CA VAL A 274 10.43 -36.24 -17.50
C VAL A 274 10.29 -35.90 -18.96
N THR A 275 9.06 -35.80 -19.43
CA THR A 275 8.82 -35.16 -20.74
C THR A 275 9.13 -33.68 -20.53
N PRO A 276 10.15 -33.13 -21.18
CA PRO A 276 10.40 -31.69 -21.07
C PRO A 276 9.14 -30.93 -21.47
N PRO A 277 8.81 -29.83 -20.78
CA PRO A 277 7.65 -29.05 -21.16
C PRO A 277 7.75 -28.73 -22.63
N LYS A 278 6.67 -28.96 -23.40
CA LYS A 278 6.59 -28.59 -24.79
C LYS A 278 7.04 -27.15 -24.90
N ALA A 279 8.17 -26.91 -25.55
CA ALA A 279 8.65 -25.57 -25.81
C ALA A 279 7.51 -24.80 -26.49
N VAL A 280 6.99 -23.80 -25.79
CA VAL A 280 6.12 -22.81 -26.43
C VAL A 280 7.00 -22.19 -27.52
N PRO A 281 6.62 -22.21 -28.79
CA PRO A 281 7.46 -21.66 -29.83
C PRO A 281 7.52 -20.14 -29.64
N THR A 282 8.56 -19.68 -28.96
CA THR A 282 8.93 -18.28 -28.94
C THR A 282 9.54 -17.97 -30.31
N LYS A 283 8.70 -17.56 -31.25
CA LYS A 283 9.17 -16.93 -32.48
C LYS A 283 9.68 -15.53 -32.14
N VAL A 284 10.86 -15.48 -31.56
CA VAL A 284 11.74 -14.30 -31.65
C VAL A 284 12.83 -14.67 -32.60
N VAL A 285 12.73 -14.22 -33.85
CA VAL A 285 13.82 -14.25 -34.79
C VAL A 285 14.82 -13.20 -34.32
N GLU A 286 15.73 -13.60 -33.42
CA GLU A 286 16.88 -12.79 -33.04
C GLU A 286 17.77 -12.62 -34.30
N THR A 287 17.82 -11.42 -34.85
CA THR A 287 18.73 -11.16 -35.95
C THR A 287 20.15 -11.12 -35.41
N THR A 288 21.06 -11.89 -36.02
CA THR A 288 22.49 -11.97 -35.67
C THR A 288 23.14 -10.58 -35.51
N LYS A 289 22.70 -9.58 -36.27
CA LYS A 289 23.13 -8.18 -36.17
C LYS A 289 22.81 -7.54 -34.81
N SER A 290 21.65 -7.86 -34.23
CA SER A 290 21.26 -7.32 -32.91
C SER A 290 22.13 -7.89 -31.77
N LEU A 291 22.40 -9.20 -31.80
CA LEU A 291 23.25 -9.85 -30.80
C LEU A 291 24.69 -9.35 -30.84
N THR A 292 25.25 -9.17 -32.04
CA THR A 292 26.61 -8.65 -32.24
C THR A 292 26.74 -7.21 -31.71
N ALA A 293 25.72 -6.37 -31.93
CA ALA A 293 25.69 -4.99 -31.41
C ALA A 293 25.65 -4.97 -29.89
N ARG A 294 24.82 -5.82 -29.26
CA ARG A 294 24.73 -5.97 -27.79
C ARG A 294 26.03 -6.48 -27.18
N ALA A 295 26.66 -7.48 -27.81
CA ALA A 295 27.97 -8.01 -27.39
C ALA A 295 29.06 -6.93 -27.42
N GLY A 296 29.12 -6.11 -28.47
CA GLY A 296 30.06 -5.00 -28.60
C GLY A 296 29.84 -3.92 -27.51
N TRP A 297 28.61 -3.51 -27.29
CA TRP A 297 28.23 -2.55 -26.24
C TRP A 297 28.59 -3.08 -24.85
N MET A 298 28.30 -4.36 -24.57
CA MET A 298 28.61 -4.99 -23.29
C MET A 298 30.11 -5.04 -23.01
N LYS A 299 30.92 -5.44 -24.02
CA LYS A 299 32.38 -5.44 -23.91
C LYS A 299 32.93 -4.05 -23.58
N ALA A 300 32.44 -3.01 -24.24
CA ALA A 300 32.82 -1.63 -23.97
C ALA A 300 32.46 -1.19 -22.55
N ARG A 301 31.27 -1.55 -22.06
CA ARG A 301 30.81 -1.23 -20.71
C ARG A 301 31.68 -1.90 -19.65
N ILE A 302 32.03 -3.17 -19.81
CA ILE A 302 32.92 -3.88 -18.89
C ILE A 302 34.34 -3.29 -18.91
N GLN A 303 34.85 -2.91 -20.05
CA GLN A 303 36.18 -2.27 -20.15
C GLN A 303 36.25 -0.91 -19.48
N ALA A 304 35.13 -0.21 -19.37
CA ALA A 304 35.04 1.06 -18.67
C ALA A 304 35.02 0.94 -17.14
N LEU A 305 34.77 -0.27 -16.58
CA LEU A 305 34.82 -0.49 -15.16
C LEU A 305 36.23 -0.35 -14.60
N THR A 306 36.34 0.08 -13.34
CA THR A 306 37.63 0.06 -12.62
C THR A 306 38.14 -1.38 -12.42
N VAL A 307 39.44 -1.53 -12.19
CA VAL A 307 40.04 -2.87 -11.97
C VAL A 307 39.40 -3.64 -10.79
N PRO A 308 39.08 -3.01 -9.66
CA PRO A 308 38.34 -3.69 -8.59
C PRO A 308 36.94 -4.12 -9.02
N ALA A 309 36.20 -3.27 -9.74
CA ALA A 309 34.85 -3.57 -10.24
C ALA A 309 34.87 -4.71 -11.27
N GLN A 310 35.87 -4.76 -12.17
CA GLN A 310 36.04 -5.89 -13.11
C GLN A 310 36.29 -7.21 -12.38
N LYS A 311 37.11 -7.20 -11.32
CA LYS A 311 37.34 -8.40 -10.49
C LYS A 311 36.06 -8.88 -9.81
N MET A 312 35.28 -7.97 -9.29
CA MET A 312 34.00 -8.27 -8.66
C MET A 312 32.99 -8.84 -9.67
N LEU A 313 32.93 -8.25 -10.86
CA LEU A 313 32.09 -8.77 -11.95
C LEU A 313 32.45 -10.22 -12.30
N VAL A 314 33.75 -10.57 -12.36
CA VAL A 314 34.20 -11.96 -12.64
C VAL A 314 33.71 -12.92 -11.54
N LEU A 315 33.76 -12.50 -10.27
CA LEU A 315 33.30 -13.30 -9.13
C LEU A 315 31.76 -13.43 -9.10
N SER A 316 31.06 -12.45 -9.62
CA SER A 316 29.58 -12.38 -9.67
C SER A 316 29.01 -12.83 -11.00
N TRP A 317 29.83 -13.43 -11.88
CA TRP A 317 29.36 -13.86 -13.22
C TRP A 317 28.20 -14.84 -13.13
N PRO A 318 27.06 -14.58 -13.79
CA PRO A 318 25.88 -15.41 -13.63
C PRO A 318 26.15 -16.85 -14.10
N SER A 319 25.74 -17.82 -13.29
CA SER A 319 25.86 -19.24 -13.63
C SER A 319 25.10 -19.56 -14.92
N GLY A 320 25.76 -20.27 -15.82
CA GLY A 320 25.18 -20.68 -17.11
C GLY A 320 25.24 -19.63 -18.22
N VAL A 321 25.79 -18.44 -17.99
CA VAL A 321 26.02 -17.44 -19.05
C VAL A 321 27.33 -17.76 -19.78
N PRO A 322 27.28 -18.08 -21.11
CA PRO A 322 28.45 -18.44 -21.88
C PRO A 322 29.29 -17.20 -22.23
N HIS A 323 30.37 -17.42 -22.96
CA HIS A 323 31.18 -16.34 -23.55
C HIS A 323 30.34 -15.47 -24.51
N PHE A 324 30.66 -14.17 -24.63
CA PHE A 324 29.85 -13.17 -25.35
C PHE A 324 29.38 -13.57 -26.75
N ASP A 325 30.19 -14.32 -27.47
CA ASP A 325 29.91 -14.73 -28.87
C ASP A 325 28.81 -15.82 -28.95
N GLN A 326 28.44 -16.40 -27.80
CA GLN A 326 27.42 -17.45 -27.66
C GLN A 326 26.23 -16.98 -26.84
N CYS A 327 26.20 -15.70 -26.43
CA CYS A 327 25.11 -15.15 -25.60
C CYS A 327 23.85 -14.93 -26.41
N THR A 328 22.70 -15.26 -25.78
CA THR A 328 21.36 -14.86 -26.22
C THR A 328 20.98 -13.53 -25.57
N ASN A 329 19.82 -12.95 -25.92
CA ASN A 329 19.32 -11.74 -25.28
C ASN A 329 19.09 -11.93 -23.78
N ASP A 330 18.60 -13.09 -23.36
CA ASP A 330 18.39 -13.39 -21.92
C ASP A 330 19.71 -13.42 -21.15
N HIS A 331 20.79 -13.95 -21.77
CA HIS A 331 22.12 -13.91 -21.20
C HIS A 331 22.63 -12.48 -21.04
N PHE A 332 22.43 -11.61 -22.05
CA PHE A 332 22.78 -10.19 -21.96
C PHE A 332 21.96 -9.45 -20.89
N ASP A 333 20.68 -9.75 -20.75
CA ASP A 333 19.82 -9.15 -19.71
C ASP A 333 20.26 -9.58 -18.30
N ALA A 334 20.71 -10.82 -18.11
CA ALA A 334 21.30 -11.29 -16.86
C ALA A 334 22.62 -10.58 -16.53
N LEU A 335 23.51 -10.41 -17.53
CA LEU A 335 24.78 -9.70 -17.36
C LEU A 335 24.58 -8.21 -17.04
N ILE A 336 23.63 -7.54 -17.69
CA ILE A 336 23.31 -6.13 -17.43
C ILE A 336 22.96 -5.93 -15.94
N ARG A 337 22.11 -6.78 -15.37
CA ARG A 337 21.73 -6.69 -13.95
C ARG A 337 22.93 -6.79 -13.01
N VAL A 338 23.86 -7.70 -13.31
CA VAL A 338 25.06 -7.87 -12.47
C VAL A 338 26.00 -6.68 -12.64
N ILE A 339 26.17 -6.16 -13.85
CA ILE A 339 27.00 -4.97 -14.08
C ILE A 339 26.43 -3.75 -13.39
N GLU A 340 25.11 -3.56 -13.43
CA GLU A 340 24.42 -2.46 -12.74
C GLU A 340 24.62 -2.52 -11.21
N LEU A 341 24.61 -3.70 -10.61
CA LEU A 341 24.93 -3.89 -9.19
C LEU A 341 26.38 -3.53 -8.88
N VAL A 342 27.32 -3.98 -9.72
CA VAL A 342 28.75 -3.68 -9.54
C VAL A 342 29.05 -2.18 -9.74
N GLU A 343 28.40 -1.52 -10.70
CA GLU A 343 28.52 -0.08 -10.91
C GLU A 343 27.98 0.72 -9.72
N ALA A 344 26.83 0.32 -9.16
CA ALA A 344 26.24 0.96 -7.98
C ALA A 344 27.15 0.85 -6.75
N GLU A 345 27.72 -0.35 -6.50
CA GLU A 345 28.58 -0.58 -5.34
C GLU A 345 29.92 0.19 -5.43
N HIS A 346 30.41 0.44 -6.65
CA HIS A 346 31.66 1.18 -6.87
C HIS A 346 31.45 2.65 -7.22
N SER A 347 30.23 3.20 -7.12
CA SER A 347 29.88 4.61 -7.44
C SER A 347 30.34 5.04 -8.84
N ILE A 348 30.26 4.13 -9.82
CA ILE A 348 30.65 4.38 -11.20
C ILE A 348 29.48 5.04 -11.94
N PRO A 349 29.68 6.15 -12.68
CA PRO A 349 28.59 6.81 -13.38
C PRO A 349 27.99 5.90 -14.46
N PHE A 350 26.67 5.93 -14.56
CA PHE A 350 25.88 5.14 -15.53
C PHE A 350 26.42 5.30 -16.95
N PHE A 351 26.72 4.20 -17.58
CA PHE A 351 27.09 4.15 -18.99
C PHE A 351 25.86 4.35 -19.89
N GLU A 352 26.04 4.98 -21.06
CA GLU A 352 24.93 5.26 -21.99
C GLU A 352 24.11 4.02 -22.36
N VAL A 353 22.80 4.23 -22.53
CA VAL A 353 21.76 3.24 -22.76
C VAL A 353 22.10 2.26 -23.90
N ASP A 354 21.83 0.97 -23.70
CA ASP A 354 21.89 -0.09 -24.72
C ASP A 354 21.27 0.38 -26.05
N PRO A 355 22.05 0.51 -27.13
CA PRO A 355 21.59 1.09 -28.40
C PRO A 355 20.50 0.26 -29.10
N THR A 356 20.22 -0.95 -28.63
CA THR A 356 19.22 -1.85 -29.20
C THR A 356 17.86 -1.78 -28.48
N LYS A 357 17.78 -1.10 -27.32
CA LYS A 357 16.52 -0.86 -26.59
C LYS A 357 15.97 0.55 -26.83
N PRO A 358 14.66 0.72 -26.93
CA PRO A 358 14.05 2.05 -27.03
C PRO A 358 14.44 2.88 -25.80
N LYS A 359 14.92 4.11 -26.02
CA LYS A 359 15.34 5.03 -24.94
C LYS A 359 14.23 5.17 -23.90
N PRO A 360 14.48 4.88 -22.61
CA PRO A 360 13.50 5.14 -21.57
C PRO A 360 13.21 6.64 -21.53
N LYS A 361 11.93 7.03 -21.54
CA LYS A 361 11.54 8.43 -21.34
C LYS A 361 12.10 8.86 -19.98
N LYS A 362 12.93 9.91 -19.97
CA LYS A 362 13.54 10.46 -18.75
C LYS A 362 12.43 10.79 -17.75
N ARG A 363 12.25 9.98 -16.72
CA ARG A 363 11.55 10.38 -15.51
C ARG A 363 12.52 11.24 -14.71
N LYS A 364 12.24 12.52 -14.59
CA LYS A 364 12.81 13.35 -13.53
C LYS A 364 12.20 12.85 -12.22
N ILE A 365 12.98 12.11 -11.43
CA ILE A 365 12.69 11.93 -10.01
C ILE A 365 13.23 13.19 -9.34
N ALA A 366 12.33 14.10 -8.98
CA ALA A 366 12.67 15.25 -8.15
C ALA A 366 12.78 14.75 -6.70
N GLY A 367 13.91 15.01 -6.06
CA GLY A 367 14.07 15.02 -4.61
C GLY A 367 14.55 13.72 -3.97
N PHE A 368 15.82 13.37 -4.14
CA PHE A 368 16.65 12.68 -3.17
C PHE A 368 18.09 13.15 -3.38
N ASP A 369 18.39 14.28 -2.80
CA ASP A 369 19.75 14.84 -2.72
C ASP A 369 20.23 14.84 -1.27
N ASN A 370 20.26 13.69 -0.61
CA ASN A 370 21.23 13.47 0.47
C ASN A 370 21.18 12.04 1.03
N PRO A 371 22.26 11.27 1.02
CA PRO A 371 22.29 9.93 1.65
C PRO A 371 22.35 9.96 3.18
N ASP A 372 22.47 11.13 3.82
CA ASP A 372 22.64 11.25 5.27
C ASP A 372 21.34 11.50 6.07
N ASP A 373 20.18 11.59 5.40
CA ASP A 373 18.88 11.81 6.07
C ASP A 373 18.10 10.53 6.38
N ALA A 374 18.67 9.37 6.17
CA ALA A 374 18.07 8.09 6.54
C ALA A 374 18.60 7.67 7.92
N TYR A 375 17.90 8.06 8.95
CA TYR A 375 17.78 7.60 10.35
C TYR A 375 17.95 8.72 11.38
N PRO A 376 16.86 9.26 11.93
CA PRO A 376 16.91 9.77 13.29
C PRO A 376 16.67 8.59 14.24
N GLY A 377 17.56 8.47 15.21
CA GLY A 377 17.56 7.48 16.29
C GLY A 377 16.34 7.49 17.20
#